data_e0ffbc40c250abfde138fb2e25f9d9a1
#
_entry.id   e0ffbc40c250abfde138fb2e25f9d9a1
#
_cell.length_a   1.000
_cell.length_b   1.000
_cell.length_c   1.000
_cell.angle_alpha   90.00
_cell.angle_beta   90.00
_cell.angle_gamma   90.00
#
_symmetry.space_group_name_H-M   'P 1'
#
loop_
_entity.id
_entity.type
_entity.pdbx_description
1 polymer ?
#
loop_
_entity_poly.entity_id
_entity_poly.type
_entity_poly.pdbx_seq_one_letter_code
_entity_poly.pdbx_strand_id
1 'polypeptide(L)'
;MIGRILQPSMHSRSADWHFGLGVNAYTQASSPLRRYSDLCIQRQIINYMETGNISYSEDEISAICHSVDIQMRNLSQIERTRTRYWFLKYLKESYIEKDNTIMEAVSLEDGSDRRTAFQLNNYPYRNKCIFTHKIKAGQKVTVKLSGVDLWEKTAQFTYLQQ
;
A
#
# COMPACT_ATOMS: atom_id res chain seq x y z
N MET A 1 1.44 7.23 -10.44
CA MET A 1 0.86 8.57 -10.14
C MET A 1 -0.63 8.49 -9.78
N ILE A 2 -1.39 7.62 -10.41
CA ILE A 2 -2.86 7.45 -10.19
C ILE A 2 -3.22 7.15 -8.72
N GLY A 3 -2.45 6.32 -8.00
CA GLY A 3 -2.76 5.96 -6.60
C GLY A 3 -2.71 7.10 -5.55
N ARG A 4 -2.28 8.32 -5.94
CA ARG A 4 -2.37 9.52 -5.08
C ARG A 4 -3.68 10.29 -5.22
N ILE A 5 -4.45 9.99 -6.26
CA ILE A 5 -5.70 10.67 -6.60
C ILE A 5 -6.89 9.92 -5.99
N LEU A 6 -6.74 8.59 -5.83
CA LEU A 6 -7.79 7.74 -5.29
C LEU A 6 -7.80 7.80 -3.75
N GLN A 7 -8.96 8.07 -3.19
CA GLN A 7 -9.18 7.96 -1.76
C GLN A 7 -9.21 6.49 -1.34
N PRO A 8 -8.70 6.15 -0.14
CA PRO A 8 -8.88 4.80 0.42
C PRO A 8 -10.37 4.48 0.55
N SER A 9 -10.72 3.22 0.34
CA SER A 9 -12.09 2.75 0.64
C SER A 9 -12.37 2.88 2.14
N MET A 10 -13.56 3.32 2.47
CA MET A 10 -14.05 3.43 3.85
C MET A 10 -15.37 2.68 3.96
N HIS A 11 -15.62 2.11 5.15
CA HIS A 11 -16.94 1.55 5.46
C HIS A 11 -17.86 2.71 5.90
N SER A 12 -19.08 2.73 5.37
CA SER A 12 -20.10 3.72 5.70
C SER A 12 -21.44 3.03 5.90
N ARG A 13 -22.29 3.62 6.75
CA ARG A 13 -23.68 3.22 6.93
C ARG A 13 -24.60 3.70 5.81
N SER A 14 -24.20 4.73 5.10
CA SER A 14 -24.93 5.31 3.98
C SER A 14 -24.34 4.82 2.65
N ALA A 15 -25.23 4.58 1.69
CA ALA A 15 -24.82 4.32 0.32
C ALA A 15 -24.10 5.53 -0.27
N ASP A 16 -22.98 5.30 -0.93
CA ASP A 16 -22.21 6.34 -1.59
C ASP A 16 -21.66 5.82 -2.93
N TRP A 17 -21.30 6.76 -3.78
CA TRP A 17 -20.79 6.49 -5.12
C TRP A 17 -19.44 5.75 -5.06
N HIS A 18 -19.37 4.59 -5.71
CA HIS A 18 -18.12 3.88 -5.87
C HIS A 18 -17.44 4.25 -7.20
N PHE A 19 -16.56 5.24 -7.16
CA PHE A 19 -15.92 5.80 -8.36
C PHE A 19 -15.26 4.75 -9.26
N GLY A 20 -14.51 3.81 -8.70
CA GLY A 20 -13.77 2.80 -9.46
C GLY A 20 -14.65 1.78 -10.18
N LEU A 21 -15.89 1.57 -9.74
CA LEU A 21 -16.87 0.67 -10.36
C LEU A 21 -17.96 1.44 -11.13
N GLY A 22 -18.06 2.75 -10.94
CA GLY A 22 -19.09 3.57 -11.59
C GLY A 22 -20.51 3.25 -11.14
N VAL A 23 -20.69 2.83 -9.88
CA VAL A 23 -22.02 2.46 -9.32
C VAL A 23 -22.38 3.38 -8.16
N ASN A 24 -23.70 3.64 -7.99
CA ASN A 24 -24.21 4.55 -6.96
C ASN A 24 -24.09 4.00 -5.55
N ALA A 25 -23.98 2.69 -5.39
CA ALA A 25 -23.79 2.02 -4.12
C ALA A 25 -23.03 0.72 -4.34
N TYR A 26 -22.18 0.37 -3.40
CA TYR A 26 -21.44 -0.88 -3.44
C TYR A 26 -21.29 -1.41 -2.02
N THR A 27 -21.48 -2.70 -1.86
CA THR A 27 -21.10 -3.40 -0.63
C THR A 27 -20.39 -4.70 -0.93
N GLN A 28 -19.51 -5.11 -0.05
CA GLN A 28 -18.70 -6.30 -0.20
C GLN A 28 -19.20 -7.38 0.76
N ALA A 29 -19.65 -8.53 0.23
CA ALA A 29 -20.23 -9.62 0.99
C ALA A 29 -19.61 -11.00 0.67
N SER A 30 -18.50 -11.04 -0.08
CA SER A 30 -18.00 -12.28 -0.70
C SER A 30 -17.03 -13.09 0.15
N SER A 31 -16.60 -12.61 1.32
CA SER A 31 -15.58 -13.27 2.13
C SER A 31 -15.88 -13.24 3.64
N PRO A 32 -17.05 -13.76 4.10
CA PRO A 32 -17.49 -13.63 5.50
C PRO A 32 -16.61 -14.37 6.50
N LEU A 33 -15.86 -15.37 6.08
CA LEU A 33 -14.95 -16.13 6.96
C LEU A 33 -13.75 -15.32 7.45
N ARG A 34 -13.36 -14.26 6.73
CA ARG A 34 -12.18 -13.46 7.06
C ARG A 34 -12.45 -11.96 7.13
N ARG A 35 -13.62 -11.51 6.73
CA ARG A 35 -14.06 -10.11 6.83
C ARG A 35 -15.36 -10.03 7.61
N TYR A 36 -15.29 -9.49 8.80
CA TYR A 36 -16.45 -9.36 9.68
C TYR A 36 -17.54 -8.46 9.08
N SER A 37 -17.17 -7.41 8.34
CA SER A 37 -18.12 -6.58 7.59
C SER A 37 -18.97 -7.39 6.60
N ASP A 38 -18.36 -8.34 5.88
CA ASP A 38 -19.07 -9.18 4.93
C ASP A 38 -20.09 -10.10 5.64
N LEU A 39 -19.71 -10.62 6.81
CA LEU A 39 -20.61 -11.44 7.63
C LEU A 39 -21.81 -10.62 8.11
N CYS A 40 -21.58 -9.39 8.56
CA CYS A 40 -22.66 -8.48 8.97
C CYS A 40 -23.63 -8.19 7.83
N ILE A 41 -23.11 -7.90 6.62
CA ILE A 41 -23.92 -7.68 5.43
C ILE A 41 -24.75 -8.92 5.08
N GLN A 42 -24.16 -10.11 5.09
CA GLN A 42 -24.90 -11.36 4.82
C GLN A 42 -26.01 -11.58 5.84
N ARG A 43 -25.73 -11.40 7.12
CA ARG A 43 -26.75 -11.52 8.19
C ARG A 43 -27.90 -10.53 8.00
N GLN A 44 -27.57 -9.30 7.64
CA GLN A 44 -28.56 -8.25 7.36
C GLN A 44 -29.49 -8.67 6.20
N ILE A 45 -28.91 -9.13 5.09
CA ILE A 45 -29.65 -9.57 3.91
C ILE A 45 -30.55 -10.76 4.23
N ILE A 46 -29.99 -11.80 4.87
CA ILE A 46 -30.74 -13.02 5.21
C ILE A 46 -31.90 -12.68 6.13
N ASN A 47 -31.68 -11.95 7.22
CA ASN A 47 -32.75 -11.58 8.13
C ASN A 47 -33.84 -10.75 7.47
N TYR A 48 -33.47 -9.81 6.61
CA TYR A 48 -34.44 -9.01 5.85
C TYR A 48 -35.27 -9.85 4.90
N MET A 49 -34.66 -10.82 4.20
CA MET A 49 -35.37 -11.73 3.30
C MET A 49 -36.33 -12.67 4.05
N GLU A 50 -35.99 -13.11 5.25
CA GLU A 50 -36.78 -14.05 6.02
C GLU A 50 -37.89 -13.36 6.84
N THR A 51 -37.63 -12.17 7.38
CA THR A 51 -38.53 -11.55 8.35
C THR A 51 -39.03 -10.15 7.96
N GLY A 52 -38.45 -9.55 6.91
CA GLY A 52 -38.68 -8.14 6.54
C GLY A 52 -38.02 -7.12 7.48
N ASN A 53 -37.24 -7.56 8.46
CA ASN A 53 -36.63 -6.71 9.46
C ASN A 53 -35.12 -6.60 9.29
N ILE A 54 -34.53 -5.46 9.66
CA ILE A 54 -33.08 -5.26 9.70
C ILE A 54 -32.51 -5.88 10.99
N SER A 55 -31.31 -6.46 10.92
CA SER A 55 -30.65 -7.11 12.05
C SER A 55 -29.91 -6.14 12.95
N TYR A 56 -29.44 -5.03 12.40
CA TYR A 56 -28.58 -4.06 13.10
C TYR A 56 -29.16 -2.65 12.97
N SER A 57 -29.19 -1.91 14.07
CA SER A 57 -29.49 -0.49 14.08
C SER A 57 -28.37 0.33 13.41
N GLU A 58 -28.64 1.59 13.10
CA GLU A 58 -27.64 2.49 12.52
C GLU A 58 -26.44 2.71 13.45
N ASP A 59 -26.69 2.77 14.77
CA ASP A 59 -25.62 2.95 15.76
C ASP A 59 -24.72 1.71 15.86
N GLU A 60 -25.32 0.52 15.84
CA GLU A 60 -24.56 -0.74 15.79
C GLU A 60 -23.72 -0.85 14.53
N ILE A 61 -24.26 -0.52 13.36
CA ILE A 61 -23.49 -0.50 12.11
C ILE A 61 -22.36 0.51 12.19
N SER A 62 -22.60 1.71 12.75
CA SER A 62 -21.56 2.74 12.91
C SER A 62 -20.42 2.24 13.81
N ALA A 63 -20.74 1.56 14.92
CA ALA A 63 -19.75 0.98 15.82
C ALA A 63 -18.94 -0.13 15.15
N ILE A 64 -19.63 -1.00 14.39
CA ILE A 64 -18.98 -2.07 13.60
C ILE A 64 -18.01 -1.48 12.57
N CYS A 65 -18.44 -0.50 11.77
CA CYS A 65 -17.60 0.17 10.77
C CYS A 65 -16.35 0.77 11.42
N HIS A 66 -16.51 1.50 12.51
CA HIS A 66 -15.37 2.10 13.22
C HIS A 66 -14.36 1.05 13.71
N SER A 67 -14.84 -0.03 14.34
CA SER A 67 -13.98 -1.11 14.82
C SER A 67 -13.23 -1.81 13.68
N VAL A 68 -13.94 -2.13 12.59
CA VAL A 68 -13.36 -2.79 11.41
C VAL A 68 -12.30 -1.90 10.76
N ASP A 69 -12.55 -0.60 10.60
CA ASP A 69 -11.60 0.32 9.98
C ASP A 69 -10.30 0.47 10.77
N ILE A 70 -10.38 0.45 12.11
CA ILE A 70 -9.17 0.46 12.95
C ILE A 70 -8.36 -0.81 12.73
N GLN A 71 -9.00 -1.98 12.77
CA GLN A 71 -8.31 -3.26 12.59
C GLN A 71 -7.73 -3.40 11.19
N MET A 72 -8.45 -2.99 10.15
CA MET A 72 -7.97 -3.02 8.76
C MET A 72 -6.75 -2.12 8.55
N ARG A 73 -6.71 -0.95 9.18
CA ARG A 73 -5.50 -0.08 9.15
C ARG A 73 -4.31 -0.77 9.80
N ASN A 74 -4.48 -1.38 10.95
CA ASN A 74 -3.42 -2.11 11.65
C ASN A 74 -2.91 -3.30 10.82
N LEU A 75 -3.81 -4.11 10.26
CA LEU A 75 -3.45 -5.22 9.39
C LEU A 75 -2.69 -4.76 8.15
N SER A 76 -3.15 -3.70 7.49
CA SER A 76 -2.47 -3.13 6.31
C SER A 76 -1.06 -2.63 6.65
N GLN A 77 -0.84 -2.11 7.86
CA GLN A 77 0.49 -1.71 8.30
C GLN A 77 1.40 -2.93 8.52
N ILE A 78 0.88 -3.99 9.15
CA ILE A 78 1.61 -5.24 9.36
C ILE A 78 1.99 -5.87 8.01
N GLU A 79 1.06 -5.95 7.07
CA GLU A 79 1.32 -6.50 5.73
C GLU A 79 2.39 -5.72 4.97
N ARG A 80 2.31 -4.38 4.98
CA ARG A 80 3.34 -3.52 4.36
C ARG A 80 4.71 -3.72 5.01
N THR A 81 4.75 -3.82 6.33
CA THR A 81 5.99 -4.03 7.09
C THR A 81 6.58 -5.39 6.78
N ARG A 82 5.75 -6.45 6.74
CA ARG A 82 6.17 -7.81 6.38
C ARG A 82 6.69 -7.89 4.94
N THR A 83 5.95 -7.34 3.99
CA THR A 83 6.35 -7.30 2.58
C THR A 83 7.69 -6.57 2.41
N ARG A 84 7.85 -5.43 3.11
CA ARG A 84 9.10 -4.68 3.12
C ARG A 84 10.26 -5.49 3.69
N TYR A 85 10.07 -6.19 4.81
CA TYR A 85 11.10 -7.05 5.41
C TYR A 85 11.60 -8.12 4.43
N TRP A 86 10.68 -8.87 3.83
CA TRP A 86 11.03 -9.95 2.89
C TRP A 86 11.70 -9.42 1.63
N PHE A 87 11.24 -8.29 1.13
CA PHE A 87 11.89 -7.65 -0.01
C PHE A 87 13.32 -7.18 0.33
N LEU A 88 13.52 -6.58 1.48
CA LEU A 88 14.86 -6.17 1.94
C LEU A 88 15.78 -7.37 2.19
N LYS A 89 15.25 -8.45 2.73
CA LYS A 89 16.00 -9.72 2.87
C LYS A 89 16.42 -10.24 1.50
N TYR A 90 15.51 -10.26 0.54
CA TYR A 90 15.83 -10.62 -0.85
C TYR A 90 16.93 -9.72 -1.44
N LEU A 91 16.86 -8.41 -1.25
CA LEU A 91 17.91 -7.50 -1.73
C LEU A 91 19.27 -7.80 -1.08
N LYS A 92 19.29 -8.08 0.22
CA LYS A 92 20.52 -8.45 0.92
C LYS A 92 21.16 -9.72 0.33
N GLU A 93 20.40 -10.80 0.25
CA GLU A 93 20.86 -12.10 -0.22
C GLU A 93 21.20 -12.12 -1.72
N SER A 94 20.45 -11.39 -2.55
CA SER A 94 20.60 -11.44 -4.00
C SER A 94 21.58 -10.43 -4.56
N TYR A 95 21.83 -9.34 -3.86
CA TYR A 95 22.64 -8.22 -4.36
C TYR A 95 23.87 -7.96 -3.50
N ILE A 96 23.74 -7.83 -2.17
CA ILE A 96 24.89 -7.54 -1.30
C ILE A 96 25.79 -8.75 -1.16
N GLU A 97 25.24 -9.91 -0.85
CA GLU A 97 26.02 -11.13 -0.62
C GLU A 97 26.65 -11.69 -1.91
N LYS A 98 26.13 -11.32 -3.07
CA LYS A 98 26.66 -11.69 -4.39
C LYS A 98 27.50 -10.59 -5.05
N ASP A 99 27.78 -9.50 -4.34
CA ASP A 99 28.52 -8.32 -4.82
C ASP A 99 27.98 -7.70 -6.13
N ASN A 100 26.69 -7.88 -6.39
CA ASN A 100 25.99 -7.30 -7.55
C ASN A 100 25.11 -6.12 -7.12
N THR A 101 25.72 -5.08 -6.60
CA THR A 101 25.03 -3.99 -5.91
C THR A 101 24.50 -2.86 -6.81
N ILE A 102 24.78 -2.92 -8.11
CA ILE A 102 24.40 -1.88 -9.08
C ILE A 102 23.01 -2.17 -9.64
N MET A 103 22.13 -1.17 -9.60
CA MET A 103 20.73 -1.31 -10.00
C MET A 103 20.28 -0.10 -10.83
N GLU A 104 19.43 -0.38 -11.82
CA GLU A 104 18.75 0.68 -12.57
C GLU A 104 17.52 1.18 -11.82
N ALA A 105 17.27 2.47 -11.90
CA ALA A 105 16.14 3.13 -11.29
C ALA A 105 15.62 4.28 -12.17
N VAL A 106 14.44 4.78 -11.82
CA VAL A 106 13.86 5.98 -12.44
C VAL A 106 13.61 7.02 -11.35
N SER A 107 14.03 8.26 -11.58
CA SER A 107 13.71 9.37 -10.70
C SER A 107 12.21 9.65 -10.71
N LEU A 108 11.59 9.82 -9.54
CA LEU A 108 10.16 10.12 -9.41
C LEU A 108 9.86 11.62 -9.34
N GLU A 109 10.88 12.42 -9.11
CA GLU A 109 10.79 13.88 -8.95
C GLU A 109 12.07 14.55 -9.44
N ASP A 110 11.99 15.85 -9.70
CA ASP A 110 13.18 16.63 -10.04
C ASP A 110 14.10 16.73 -8.81
N GLY A 111 15.40 16.51 -9.02
CA GLY A 111 16.38 16.52 -7.95
C GLY A 111 17.71 17.13 -8.37
N SER A 112 18.39 17.77 -7.41
CA SER A 112 19.77 18.23 -7.49
C SER A 112 20.25 18.49 -6.07
N ASP A 113 21.37 17.88 -5.69
CA ASP A 113 22.04 18.05 -4.38
C ASP A 113 21.13 17.87 -3.15
N ARG A 114 20.02 17.16 -3.31
CA ARG A 114 19.06 16.85 -2.24
C ARG A 114 18.59 15.39 -2.31
N ARG A 115 18.02 14.92 -1.20
CA ARG A 115 17.39 13.58 -1.17
C ARG A 115 16.15 13.57 -2.06
N THR A 116 16.27 12.87 -3.16
CA THR A 116 15.27 12.77 -4.23
C THR A 116 14.75 11.35 -4.32
N ALA A 117 13.45 11.20 -4.53
CA ALA A 117 12.79 9.90 -4.62
C ALA A 117 13.06 9.24 -5.96
N PHE A 118 13.34 7.95 -5.92
CA PHE A 118 13.47 7.09 -7.10
C PHE A 118 12.71 5.78 -6.91
N GLN A 119 12.46 5.08 -8.00
CA GLN A 119 11.91 3.72 -8.02
C GLN A 119 12.84 2.80 -8.78
N LEU A 120 13.11 1.61 -8.24
CA LEU A 120 13.88 0.58 -8.95
C LEU A 120 13.09 0.10 -10.18
N ASN A 121 13.79 -0.09 -11.32
CA ASN A 121 13.13 -0.48 -12.57
C ASN A 121 12.44 -1.84 -12.46
N ASN A 122 13.11 -2.82 -11.87
CA ASN A 122 12.66 -4.22 -11.82
C ASN A 122 11.77 -4.52 -10.60
N TYR A 123 11.58 -3.55 -9.71
CA TYR A 123 10.84 -3.77 -8.47
C TYR A 123 9.95 -2.57 -8.13
N PRO A 124 8.75 -2.78 -7.57
CA PRO A 124 7.88 -1.70 -7.10
C PRO A 124 8.38 -1.11 -5.76
N TYR A 125 9.70 -0.90 -5.66
CA TYR A 125 10.36 -0.40 -4.46
C TYR A 125 10.85 1.03 -4.68
N ARG A 126 10.46 1.92 -3.77
CA ARG A 126 10.81 3.33 -3.77
C ARG A 126 11.72 3.64 -2.61
N ASN A 127 12.74 4.45 -2.87
CA ASN A 127 13.64 4.96 -1.84
C ASN A 127 14.11 6.38 -2.22
N LYS A 128 14.97 6.95 -1.40
CA LYS A 128 15.56 8.27 -1.65
C LYS A 128 17.08 8.20 -1.53
N CYS A 129 17.79 8.83 -2.45
CA CYS A 129 19.22 9.09 -2.34
C CYS A 129 19.52 10.53 -2.77
N ILE A 130 20.76 10.98 -2.55
CA ILE A 130 21.21 12.30 -3.01
C ILE A 130 21.72 12.13 -4.43
N PHE A 131 21.13 12.90 -5.35
CA PHE A 131 21.65 13.03 -6.71
C PHE A 131 22.58 14.24 -6.75
N THR A 132 23.83 14.01 -7.14
CA THR A 132 24.87 15.04 -7.25
C THR A 132 24.73 15.94 -8.49
N HIS A 133 23.76 15.63 -9.36
CA HIS A 133 23.47 16.37 -10.59
C HIS A 133 21.98 16.66 -10.69
N LYS A 134 21.66 17.63 -11.56
CA LYS A 134 20.28 17.96 -11.89
C LYS A 134 19.64 16.80 -12.66
N ILE A 135 18.69 16.12 -12.06
CA ILE A 135 17.94 15.01 -12.61
C ILE A 135 16.49 15.44 -12.77
N LYS A 136 15.85 15.06 -13.88
CA LYS A 136 14.43 15.30 -14.11
C LYS A 136 13.58 14.08 -13.70
N ALA A 137 12.34 14.33 -13.32
CA ALA A 137 11.36 13.28 -13.11
C ALA A 137 11.21 12.40 -14.35
N GLY A 138 11.22 11.06 -14.18
CA GLY A 138 11.18 10.09 -15.28
C GLY A 138 12.55 9.73 -15.87
N GLN A 139 13.62 10.41 -15.48
CA GLN A 139 14.97 10.11 -15.98
C GLN A 139 15.49 8.79 -15.39
N LYS A 140 16.08 7.95 -16.22
CA LYS A 140 16.79 6.73 -15.81
C LYS A 140 18.07 7.10 -15.09
N VAL A 141 18.35 6.43 -14.01
CA VAL A 141 19.51 6.64 -13.15
C VAL A 141 20.08 5.30 -12.69
N THR A 142 21.37 5.28 -12.40
CA THR A 142 22.02 4.11 -11.80
C THR A 142 22.26 4.37 -10.32
N VAL A 143 21.86 3.41 -9.49
CA VAL A 143 22.06 3.47 -8.04
C VAL A 143 22.81 2.25 -7.55
N LYS A 144 23.63 2.42 -6.54
CA LYS A 144 24.32 1.33 -5.83
C LYS A 144 23.62 1.09 -4.50
N LEU A 145 23.25 -0.15 -4.24
CA LEU A 145 22.77 -0.59 -2.94
C LEU A 145 23.97 -0.68 -1.99
N SER A 146 24.06 0.23 -1.03
CA SER A 146 25.21 0.35 -0.12
C SER A 146 25.02 -0.45 1.17
N GLY A 147 23.80 -0.74 1.57
CA GLY A 147 23.51 -1.50 2.76
C GLY A 147 22.02 -1.79 2.94
N VAL A 148 21.74 -2.85 3.70
CA VAL A 148 20.38 -3.23 4.11
C VAL A 148 20.37 -3.52 5.60
N ASP A 149 19.52 -2.84 6.33
CA ASP A 149 19.20 -3.11 7.72
C ASP A 149 17.82 -3.76 7.80
N LEU A 150 17.79 -5.04 8.22
CA LEU A 150 16.56 -5.81 8.33
C LEU A 150 15.77 -5.48 9.60
N TRP A 151 16.45 -5.04 10.66
CA TRP A 151 15.81 -4.65 11.92
C TRP A 151 15.04 -3.34 11.75
N GLU A 152 15.75 -2.31 11.29
CA GLU A 152 15.16 -1.00 10.98
C GLU A 152 14.32 -1.01 9.68
N LYS A 153 14.36 -2.11 8.93
CA LYS A 153 13.67 -2.27 7.64
C LYS A 153 14.01 -1.14 6.66
N THR A 154 15.29 -0.83 6.56
CA THR A 154 15.80 0.22 5.68
C THR A 154 16.83 -0.33 4.69
N ALA A 155 16.95 0.34 3.54
CA ALA A 155 18.01 0.13 2.58
C ALA A 155 18.66 1.47 2.22
N GLN A 156 19.97 1.47 2.08
CA GLN A 156 20.76 2.63 1.73
C GLN A 156 21.20 2.53 0.27
N PHE A 157 21.03 3.60 -0.46
CA PHE A 157 21.43 3.69 -1.86
C PHE A 157 22.28 4.92 -2.09
N THR A 158 23.28 4.77 -2.96
CA THR A 158 24.14 5.86 -3.44
C THR A 158 23.92 6.00 -4.93
N TYR A 159 23.80 7.23 -5.41
CA TYR A 159 23.75 7.52 -6.84
C TYR A 159 25.13 7.27 -7.48
N LEU A 160 25.15 6.58 -8.60
CA LEU A 160 26.34 6.40 -9.43
C LEU A 160 26.24 7.34 -10.64
N GLN A 161 27.21 8.22 -10.76
CA GLN A 161 27.38 9.04 -11.93
C GLN A 161 27.84 8.15 -13.09
N GLN A 162 27.16 8.22 -14.22
CA GLN A 162 27.62 7.66 -15.49
C GLN A 162 28.54 8.64 -16.19
#